data_07a880afa28ec23382708d4ecf9a324e
#
_entry.id   07a880afa28ec23382708d4ecf9a324e
#
_cell.length_a   1.000
_cell.length_b   1.000
_cell.length_c   1.000
_cell.angle_alpha   90.00
_cell.angle_beta   90.00
_cell.angle_gamma   90.00
#
_symmetry.space_group_name_H-M   'P 1'
#
loop_
_entity.id
_entity.type
_entity.pdbx_description
1 polymer ?
#
loop_
_entity_poly.entity_id
_entity_poly.type
_entity_poly.pdbx_seq_one_letter_code
_entity_poly.pdbx_strand_id
1 'polypeptide(L)'
;IIIDHGMREMLELQRDVFYYVTMMNENYAQPNQPTATTEGVIRGCYKWGQLTPKMPKKPQKKTGAVTLMGSGAILTEVIKAAELLQADGIAVDIFSVTSWSELARDGMANDTTGNSIPYLTQQLLDSQGPIIAASDYVRAVPETVRAYVPANRTFRTLGTDGFGRSDTRAALRAFFQVDAASIAAAAHNALK
;
A
#
# COMPACT_ATOMS: atom_id res chain seq x y z
N ILE A 1 -1.87 -14.91 -10.68
CA ILE A 1 -1.45 -15.42 -9.36
C ILE A 1 -2.67 -15.62 -8.45
N ILE A 2 -3.41 -14.58 -8.05
CA ILE A 2 -4.53 -14.71 -7.09
C ILE A 2 -5.63 -15.62 -7.62
N ILE A 3 -6.05 -15.47 -8.88
CA ILE A 3 -7.09 -16.31 -9.49
C ILE A 3 -6.63 -17.77 -9.56
N ASP A 4 -5.41 -18.02 -10.01
CA ASP A 4 -4.81 -19.35 -10.08
C ASP A 4 -4.74 -20.00 -8.70
N HIS A 5 -4.24 -19.28 -7.70
CA HIS A 5 -4.23 -19.74 -6.32
C HIS A 5 -5.64 -20.05 -5.80
N GLY A 6 -6.61 -19.16 -6.05
CA GLY A 6 -8.00 -19.38 -5.63
C GLY A 6 -8.64 -20.60 -6.29
N MET A 7 -8.40 -20.83 -7.56
CA MET A 7 -8.87 -22.04 -8.26
C MET A 7 -8.27 -23.29 -7.64
N ARG A 8 -6.98 -23.28 -7.32
CA ARG A 8 -6.32 -24.39 -6.66
C ARG A 8 -6.92 -24.68 -5.27
N GLU A 9 -7.10 -23.64 -4.45
CA GLU A 9 -7.69 -23.78 -3.11
C GLU A 9 -9.10 -24.38 -3.16
N MET A 10 -9.96 -23.88 -4.07
CA MET A 10 -11.35 -24.30 -4.17
C MET A 10 -11.53 -25.65 -4.89
N LEU A 11 -10.81 -25.89 -5.98
CA LEU A 11 -11.07 -27.03 -6.87
C LEU A 11 -10.16 -28.24 -6.58
N GLU A 12 -8.87 -28.01 -6.31
CA GLU A 12 -7.93 -29.10 -6.03
C GLU A 12 -7.89 -29.47 -4.55
N LEU A 13 -7.77 -28.46 -3.68
CA LEU A 13 -7.63 -28.69 -2.24
C LEU A 13 -8.98 -28.77 -1.51
N GLN A 14 -10.09 -28.50 -2.22
CA GLN A 14 -11.45 -28.56 -1.70
C GLN A 14 -11.63 -27.78 -0.38
N ARG A 15 -10.95 -26.63 -0.26
CA ARG A 15 -11.09 -25.75 0.89
C ARG A 15 -12.38 -24.95 0.81
N ASP A 16 -13.03 -24.75 1.95
CA ASP A 16 -14.25 -23.94 2.07
C ASP A 16 -13.88 -22.45 2.09
N VAL A 17 -13.53 -21.91 0.93
CA VAL A 17 -13.14 -20.52 0.70
C VAL A 17 -13.74 -20.00 -0.60
N PHE A 18 -13.91 -18.69 -0.71
CA PHE A 18 -14.21 -18.02 -1.98
C PHE A 18 -13.32 -16.79 -2.16
N TYR A 19 -13.18 -16.35 -3.40
CA TYR A 19 -12.36 -15.18 -3.76
C TYR A 19 -13.24 -14.11 -4.39
N TYR A 20 -13.10 -12.88 -3.90
CA TYR A 20 -13.67 -11.70 -4.49
C TYR A 20 -12.54 -10.78 -4.96
N VAL A 21 -12.36 -10.66 -6.27
CA VAL A 21 -11.27 -9.90 -6.89
C VAL A 21 -11.85 -8.69 -7.60
N THR A 22 -11.49 -7.49 -7.14
CA THR A 22 -11.87 -6.25 -7.80
C THR A 22 -10.87 -5.91 -8.91
N MET A 23 -11.39 -5.48 -10.06
CA MET A 23 -10.59 -5.03 -11.19
C MET A 23 -11.12 -3.71 -11.72
N MET A 24 -10.21 -2.87 -12.22
CA MET A 24 -10.60 -1.64 -12.91
C MET A 24 -10.99 -1.95 -14.35
N ASN A 25 -11.97 -1.23 -14.86
CA ASN A 25 -12.44 -1.34 -16.27
C ASN A 25 -11.65 -0.43 -17.23
N GLU A 26 -10.43 -0.08 -16.89
CA GLU A 26 -9.57 0.80 -17.68
C GLU A 26 -8.17 0.17 -17.82
N ASN A 27 -7.56 0.38 -18.97
CA ASN A 27 -6.21 -0.11 -19.24
C ASN A 27 -5.18 0.79 -18.57
N TYR A 28 -4.44 0.25 -17.62
CA TYR A 28 -3.28 0.87 -17.00
C TYR A 28 -2.00 0.19 -17.48
N ALA A 29 -0.94 0.99 -17.68
CA ALA A 29 0.39 0.41 -17.79
C ALA A 29 0.71 -0.32 -16.48
N GLN A 30 0.90 -1.63 -16.56
CA GLN A 30 1.24 -2.45 -15.40
C GLN A 30 2.70 -2.23 -15.04
N PRO A 31 3.03 -1.69 -13.86
CA PRO A 31 4.42 -1.61 -13.41
C PRO A 31 5.05 -3.01 -13.35
N ASN A 32 6.34 -3.11 -13.73
CA ASN A 32 7.05 -4.37 -13.62
C ASN A 32 6.99 -4.90 -12.19
N GLN A 33 6.58 -6.16 -12.04
CA GLN A 33 6.56 -6.84 -10.76
C GLN A 33 7.98 -7.36 -10.44
N PRO A 34 8.53 -7.10 -9.25
CA PRO A 34 9.78 -7.74 -8.84
C PRO A 34 9.67 -9.26 -8.88
N THR A 35 10.74 -9.96 -9.21
CA THR A 35 10.79 -11.42 -9.11
C THR A 35 10.61 -11.89 -7.66
N ALA A 36 10.02 -13.05 -7.45
CA ALA A 36 9.82 -13.69 -6.13
C ALA A 36 8.79 -13.02 -5.21
N THR A 37 7.70 -12.47 -5.75
CA THR A 37 6.63 -11.86 -4.97
C THR A 37 5.32 -12.67 -4.94
N THR A 38 5.31 -13.90 -5.47
CA THR A 38 4.09 -14.73 -5.55
C THR A 38 3.45 -14.92 -4.17
N GLU A 39 4.23 -15.28 -3.16
CA GLU A 39 3.74 -15.42 -1.78
C GLU A 39 3.19 -14.08 -1.25
N GLY A 40 3.91 -12.98 -1.45
CA GLY A 40 3.48 -11.65 -1.02
C GLY A 40 2.19 -11.19 -1.69
N VAL A 41 2.00 -11.52 -2.98
CA VAL A 41 0.75 -11.25 -3.70
C VAL A 41 -0.42 -12.02 -3.09
N ILE A 42 -0.23 -13.28 -2.71
CA ILE A 42 -1.25 -14.13 -2.08
C ILE A 42 -1.52 -13.66 -0.65
N ARG A 43 -0.48 -13.35 0.12
CA ARG A 43 -0.59 -12.90 1.51
C ARG A 43 -1.01 -11.44 1.69
N GLY A 44 -1.26 -10.73 0.60
CA GLY A 44 -1.89 -9.41 0.60
C GLY A 44 -0.96 -8.20 0.54
N CYS A 45 0.38 -8.36 0.63
CA CYS A 45 1.32 -7.24 0.53
C CYS A 45 2.72 -7.72 0.16
N TYR A 46 3.44 -6.91 -0.61
CA TYR A 46 4.87 -7.11 -0.88
C TYR A 46 5.60 -5.78 -1.09
N LYS A 47 6.90 -5.75 -0.81
CA LYS A 47 7.74 -4.60 -1.13
C LYS A 47 7.92 -4.51 -2.64
N TRP A 48 7.32 -3.49 -3.26
CA TRP A 48 7.40 -3.25 -4.70
C TRP A 48 8.76 -2.68 -5.09
N GLY A 49 9.33 -1.78 -4.27
CA GLY A 49 10.60 -1.14 -4.56
C GLY A 49 11.02 -0.15 -3.49
N GLN A 50 12.17 0.48 -3.76
CA GLN A 50 12.73 1.52 -2.91
C GLN A 50 13.35 2.61 -3.79
N LEU A 51 13.08 3.86 -3.45
CA LEU A 51 13.73 5.01 -4.05
C LEU A 51 14.65 5.68 -3.02
N THR A 52 15.94 5.72 -3.35
CA THR A 52 16.93 6.46 -2.56
C THR A 52 16.95 7.92 -2.99
N PRO A 53 17.23 8.89 -2.08
CA PRO A 53 17.33 10.28 -2.43
C PRO A 53 18.30 10.51 -3.60
N LYS A 54 17.88 11.28 -4.58
CA LYS A 54 18.84 11.83 -5.56
C LYS A 54 19.67 12.88 -4.82
N MET A 55 21.01 12.86 -4.94
CA MET A 55 21.86 13.85 -4.28
C MET A 55 21.36 15.26 -4.64
N PRO A 56 20.93 16.06 -3.68
CA PRO A 56 20.35 17.36 -3.96
C PRO A 56 21.42 18.30 -4.48
N LYS A 57 21.13 19.02 -5.55
CA LYS A 57 22.01 20.08 -6.07
C LYS A 57 22.14 21.29 -5.11
N LYS A 58 21.36 21.33 -4.03
CA LYS A 58 21.39 22.34 -2.95
C LYS A 58 21.18 21.63 -1.61
N PRO A 59 21.79 22.13 -0.51
CA PRO A 59 21.54 21.56 0.82
C PRO A 59 20.05 21.64 1.15
N GLN A 60 19.39 20.50 1.25
CA GLN A 60 17.98 20.41 1.62
C GLN A 60 17.86 20.22 3.14
N LYS A 61 16.87 20.89 3.72
CA LYS A 61 16.62 20.93 5.16
C LYS A 61 16.07 19.63 5.76
N LYS A 62 15.69 18.63 4.95
CA LYS A 62 15.04 17.40 5.44
C LYS A 62 15.66 16.17 4.79
N THR A 63 16.44 15.46 5.57
CA THR A 63 16.74 14.03 5.35
C THR A 63 15.70 13.24 6.15
N GLY A 64 14.95 12.37 5.49
CA GLY A 64 13.93 11.54 6.13
C GLY A 64 13.66 10.29 5.30
N ALA A 65 12.96 9.36 5.88
CA ALA A 65 12.46 8.18 5.18
C ALA A 65 10.95 8.09 5.38
N VAL A 66 10.25 7.55 4.39
CA VAL A 66 8.81 7.31 4.44
C VAL A 66 8.49 5.97 3.78
N THR A 67 7.47 5.31 4.28
CA THR A 67 6.91 4.11 3.66
C THR A 67 5.58 4.46 3.01
N LEU A 68 5.44 4.16 1.73
CA LEU A 68 4.20 4.32 0.99
C LEU A 68 3.59 2.95 0.67
N MET A 69 2.29 2.82 0.89
CA MET A 69 1.53 1.61 0.56
C MET A 69 0.40 1.99 -0.40
N GLY A 70 0.23 1.22 -1.46
CA GLY A 70 -0.84 1.46 -2.45
C GLY A 70 -1.55 0.20 -2.85
N SER A 71 -2.89 0.26 -2.99
CA SER A 71 -3.70 -0.84 -3.50
C SER A 71 -4.30 -0.53 -4.87
N GLY A 72 -4.45 -1.58 -5.70
CA GLY A 72 -5.07 -1.47 -7.01
C GLY A 72 -4.41 -0.42 -7.91
N ALA A 73 -5.22 0.34 -8.64
CA ALA A 73 -4.75 1.39 -9.54
C ALA A 73 -4.05 2.57 -8.82
N ILE A 74 -4.30 2.75 -7.52
CA ILE A 74 -3.65 3.80 -6.72
C ILE A 74 -2.15 3.53 -6.51
N LEU A 75 -1.68 2.31 -6.70
CA LEU A 75 -0.25 2.04 -6.70
C LEU A 75 0.50 2.92 -7.72
N THR A 76 -0.11 3.24 -8.86
CA THR A 76 0.50 4.13 -9.86
C THR A 76 0.68 5.56 -9.34
N GLU A 77 -0.25 6.05 -8.54
CA GLU A 77 -0.16 7.36 -7.88
C GLU A 77 0.87 7.34 -6.73
N VAL A 78 0.95 6.22 -6.00
CA VAL A 78 1.97 6.00 -4.96
C VAL A 78 3.38 6.02 -5.56
N ILE A 79 3.61 5.38 -6.71
CA ILE A 79 4.90 5.39 -7.40
C ILE A 79 5.28 6.82 -7.81
N LYS A 80 4.35 7.59 -8.42
CA LYS A 80 4.57 9.00 -8.77
C LYS A 80 4.85 9.86 -7.52
N ALA A 81 4.13 9.63 -6.41
CA ALA A 81 4.38 10.33 -5.15
C ALA A 81 5.78 10.02 -4.61
N ALA A 82 6.23 8.77 -4.73
CA ALA A 82 7.59 8.38 -4.34
C ALA A 82 8.66 9.10 -5.16
N GLU A 83 8.43 9.32 -6.46
CA GLU A 83 9.33 10.10 -7.32
C GLU A 83 9.40 11.57 -6.89
N LEU A 84 8.26 12.18 -6.50
CA LEU A 84 8.21 13.54 -5.95
C LEU A 84 9.01 13.65 -4.65
N LEU A 85 8.78 12.73 -3.72
CA LEU A 85 9.49 12.66 -2.44
C LEU A 85 10.99 12.42 -2.61
N GLN A 86 11.37 11.56 -3.57
CA GLN A 86 12.76 11.33 -3.92
C GLN A 86 13.45 12.61 -4.42
N ALA A 87 12.74 13.39 -5.24
CA ALA A 87 13.25 14.68 -5.73
C ALA A 87 13.44 15.69 -4.58
N ASP A 88 12.62 15.58 -3.53
CA ASP A 88 12.73 16.38 -2.30
C ASP A 88 13.76 15.82 -1.29
N GLY A 89 14.53 14.81 -1.67
CA GLY A 89 15.60 14.26 -0.84
C GLY A 89 15.13 13.26 0.24
N ILE A 90 13.93 12.70 0.11
CA ILE A 90 13.36 11.73 1.04
C ILE A 90 13.53 10.32 0.49
N ALA A 91 13.99 9.40 1.33
CA ALA A 91 14.04 7.97 1.00
C ALA A 91 12.63 7.38 1.07
N VAL A 92 12.25 6.55 0.11
CA VAL A 92 10.90 6.00 0.03
C VAL A 92 10.94 4.49 -0.16
N ASP A 93 10.34 3.74 0.76
CA ASP A 93 9.96 2.36 0.58
C ASP A 93 8.55 2.27 0.01
N ILE A 94 8.34 1.48 -1.04
CA ILE A 94 7.06 1.34 -1.73
C ILE A 94 6.56 -0.08 -1.56
N PHE A 95 5.32 -0.22 -1.08
CA PHE A 95 4.64 -1.50 -0.94
C PHE A 95 3.37 -1.54 -1.81
N SER A 96 3.20 -2.64 -2.53
CA SER A 96 1.96 -2.97 -3.21
C SER A 96 1.09 -3.81 -2.27
N VAL A 97 -0.12 -3.34 -2.01
CA VAL A 97 -1.12 -4.07 -1.21
C VAL A 97 -2.14 -4.69 -2.16
N THR A 98 -2.15 -5.99 -2.20
CA THR A 98 -3.08 -6.78 -3.03
C THR A 98 -4.37 -7.12 -2.30
N SER A 99 -4.33 -7.18 -0.95
CA SER A 99 -5.52 -7.45 -0.13
C SER A 99 -5.38 -6.93 1.30
N TRP A 100 -6.10 -5.87 1.63
CA TRP A 100 -6.22 -5.38 3.01
C TRP A 100 -6.92 -6.38 3.92
N SER A 101 -7.94 -7.08 3.39
CA SER A 101 -8.70 -8.06 4.15
C SER A 101 -7.88 -9.31 4.50
N GLU A 102 -6.96 -9.74 3.62
CA GLU A 102 -6.07 -10.85 3.92
C GLU A 102 -5.07 -10.49 5.01
N LEU A 103 -4.48 -9.30 4.92
CA LEU A 103 -3.59 -8.78 5.96
C LEU A 103 -4.29 -8.66 7.33
N ALA A 104 -5.54 -8.21 7.33
CA ALA A 104 -6.33 -8.14 8.57
C ALA A 104 -6.64 -9.53 9.14
N ARG A 105 -6.99 -10.51 8.28
CA ARG A 105 -7.21 -11.91 8.73
C ARG A 105 -5.96 -12.56 9.31
N ASP A 106 -4.82 -12.37 8.65
CA ASP A 106 -3.51 -12.83 9.17
C ASP A 106 -3.24 -12.24 10.55
N GLY A 107 -3.42 -10.94 10.70
CA GLY A 107 -3.25 -10.26 11.98
C GLY A 107 -4.18 -10.78 13.08
N MET A 108 -5.48 -10.89 12.81
CA MET A 108 -6.45 -11.43 13.77
C MET A 108 -6.16 -12.88 14.16
N ALA A 109 -5.72 -13.70 13.22
CA ALA A 109 -5.31 -15.08 13.52
C ALA A 109 -4.09 -15.12 14.45
N ASN A 110 -3.15 -14.19 14.28
CA ASN A 110 -1.99 -14.05 15.16
C ASN A 110 -2.36 -13.54 16.56
N ASP A 111 -3.31 -12.59 16.68
CA ASP A 111 -3.83 -12.13 17.97
C ASP A 111 -4.43 -13.28 18.79
N THR A 112 -5.10 -14.23 18.10
CA THR A 112 -5.72 -15.38 18.75
C THR A 112 -4.71 -16.43 19.21
N THR A 113 -3.67 -16.66 18.40
CA THR A 113 -2.70 -17.73 18.65
C THR A 113 -1.48 -17.26 19.44
N GLY A 114 -1.11 -15.99 19.35
CA GLY A 114 0.07 -15.40 20.00
C GLY A 114 1.42 -15.99 19.56
N ASN A 115 1.43 -16.83 18.53
CA ASN A 115 2.59 -17.67 18.19
C ASN A 115 3.53 -17.08 17.14
N SER A 116 3.14 -16.00 16.46
CA SER A 116 3.95 -15.39 15.40
C SER A 116 3.70 -13.89 15.27
N ILE A 117 4.59 -13.22 14.57
CA ILE A 117 4.43 -11.81 14.22
C ILE A 117 3.53 -11.72 12.98
N PRO A 118 2.48 -10.85 12.95
CA PRO A 118 1.64 -10.65 11.78
C PRO A 118 2.46 -10.37 10.51
N TYR A 119 2.03 -10.91 9.38
CA TYR A 119 2.76 -10.80 8.13
C TYR A 119 3.04 -9.35 7.73
N LEU A 120 2.05 -8.46 7.86
CA LEU A 120 2.24 -7.04 7.59
C LEU A 120 3.35 -6.44 8.45
N THR A 121 3.36 -6.76 9.76
CA THR A 121 4.41 -6.30 10.67
C THR A 121 5.78 -6.75 10.20
N GLN A 122 5.92 -8.04 9.81
CA GLN A 122 7.18 -8.59 9.28
C GLN A 122 7.64 -7.83 8.02
N GLN A 123 6.72 -7.57 7.07
CA GLN A 123 7.05 -6.85 5.84
C GLN A 123 7.53 -5.41 6.10
N LEU A 124 7.08 -4.79 7.18
CA LEU A 124 7.39 -3.41 7.51
C LEU A 124 8.65 -3.24 8.39
N LEU A 125 9.24 -4.33 8.91
CA LEU A 125 10.39 -4.25 9.83
C LEU A 125 11.59 -3.52 9.24
N ASP A 126 11.91 -3.75 7.97
CA ASP A 126 13.06 -3.17 7.28
C ASP A 126 12.76 -1.79 6.64
N SER A 127 11.54 -1.31 6.76
CA SER A 127 11.14 0.01 6.25
C SER A 127 11.18 1.06 7.36
N GLN A 128 11.30 2.35 6.99
CA GLN A 128 11.50 3.41 7.96
C GLN A 128 10.50 4.56 7.81
N GLY A 129 10.40 5.38 8.86
CA GLY A 129 9.63 6.60 8.90
C GLY A 129 8.10 6.36 8.99
N PRO A 130 7.29 7.41 8.82
CA PRO A 130 5.85 7.31 8.80
C PRO A 130 5.37 6.44 7.63
N ILE A 131 4.19 5.85 7.77
CA ILE A 131 3.56 5.01 6.76
C ILE A 131 2.33 5.73 6.23
N ILE A 132 2.25 5.91 4.91
CA ILE A 132 1.10 6.48 4.21
C ILE A 132 0.49 5.38 3.35
N ALA A 133 -0.74 4.98 3.67
CA ALA A 133 -1.49 3.97 2.95
C ALA A 133 -2.59 4.64 2.10
N ALA A 134 -2.55 4.46 0.79
CA ALA A 134 -3.49 5.05 -0.15
C ALA A 134 -4.28 3.98 -0.90
N SER A 135 -5.57 4.19 -1.04
CA SER A 135 -6.51 3.27 -1.68
C SER A 135 -7.63 4.05 -2.39
N ASP A 136 -8.24 3.43 -3.39
CA ASP A 136 -9.49 3.89 -3.99
C ASP A 136 -10.75 3.40 -3.22
N TYR A 137 -10.57 2.58 -2.20
CA TYR A 137 -11.63 2.26 -1.22
C TYR A 137 -11.79 3.38 -0.19
N VAL A 138 -12.85 3.30 0.62
CA VAL A 138 -13.00 4.14 1.82
C VAL A 138 -11.85 3.89 2.79
N ARG A 139 -11.44 4.92 3.55
CA ARG A 139 -10.31 4.80 4.49
C ARG A 139 -10.49 3.71 5.54
N ALA A 140 -11.71 3.35 5.86
CA ALA A 140 -12.00 2.25 6.78
C ALA A 140 -11.35 0.92 6.34
N VAL A 141 -11.15 0.71 5.03
CA VAL A 141 -10.53 -0.52 4.50
C VAL A 141 -9.05 -0.62 4.88
N PRO A 142 -8.15 0.32 4.54
CA PRO A 142 -6.77 0.27 5.02
C PRO A 142 -6.65 0.46 6.54
N GLU A 143 -7.62 1.06 7.23
CA GLU A 143 -7.61 1.16 8.70
C GLU A 143 -7.72 -0.20 9.41
N THR A 144 -8.28 -1.21 8.76
CA THR A 144 -8.40 -2.57 9.33
C THR A 144 -7.07 -3.18 9.76
N VAL A 145 -5.96 -2.73 9.19
CA VAL A 145 -4.63 -3.26 9.50
C VAL A 145 -3.83 -2.41 10.48
N ARG A 146 -4.41 -1.33 11.03
CA ARG A 146 -3.70 -0.40 11.92
C ARG A 146 -3.06 -1.07 13.12
N ALA A 147 -3.71 -2.05 13.73
CA ALA A 147 -3.20 -2.78 14.89
C ALA A 147 -1.93 -3.59 14.57
N TYR A 148 -1.69 -3.91 13.31
CA TYR A 148 -0.58 -4.74 12.82
C TYR A 148 0.56 -3.93 12.20
N VAL A 149 0.47 -2.61 12.26
CA VAL A 149 1.56 -1.70 11.91
C VAL A 149 2.48 -1.56 13.12
N PRO A 150 3.82 -1.47 12.97
CA PRO A 150 4.73 -1.25 14.09
C PRO A 150 4.32 -0.06 14.98
N ALA A 151 4.14 -0.29 16.28
CA ALA A 151 3.47 0.61 17.22
C ALA A 151 4.12 2.01 17.36
N ASN A 152 5.41 2.14 17.05
CA ASN A 152 6.17 3.39 17.15
C ASN A 152 6.14 4.22 15.84
N ARG A 153 5.33 3.82 14.86
CA ARG A 153 5.26 4.50 13.55
C ARG A 153 3.92 5.19 13.34
N THR A 154 3.98 6.41 12.83
CA THR A 154 2.78 7.10 12.37
C THR A 154 2.19 6.35 11.17
N PHE A 155 0.91 5.99 11.23
CA PHE A 155 0.14 5.40 10.14
C PHE A 155 -0.98 6.34 9.71
N ARG A 156 -0.97 6.77 8.45
CA ARG A 156 -1.97 7.64 7.83
C ARG A 156 -2.60 6.95 6.65
N THR A 157 -3.92 7.02 6.56
CA THR A 157 -4.70 6.42 5.47
C THR A 157 -5.32 7.51 4.60
N LEU A 158 -5.29 7.30 3.31
CA LEU A 158 -5.96 8.09 2.29
C LEU A 158 -6.93 7.19 1.53
N GLY A 159 -8.12 7.68 1.25
CA GLY A 159 -9.17 6.90 0.60
C GLY A 159 -10.34 7.77 0.16
N THR A 160 -11.33 7.15 -0.47
CA THR A 160 -12.47 7.80 -1.11
C THR A 160 -13.69 7.81 -0.19
N ASP A 161 -13.63 8.58 0.89
CA ASP A 161 -14.73 8.68 1.83
C ASP A 161 -15.87 9.56 1.29
N GLY A 162 -17.10 9.27 1.72
CA GLY A 162 -18.30 10.02 1.39
C GLY A 162 -19.01 9.51 0.13
N PHE A 163 -19.78 10.39 -0.51
CA PHE A 163 -20.53 10.04 -1.71
C PHE A 163 -19.64 9.99 -2.94
N GLY A 164 -19.88 9.01 -3.83
CA GLY A 164 -19.27 8.93 -5.14
C GLY A 164 -19.60 10.16 -6.01
N ARG A 165 -18.72 10.46 -6.96
CA ARG A 165 -18.87 11.57 -7.91
C ARG A 165 -18.61 11.07 -9.33
N SER A 166 -19.15 11.81 -10.30
CA SER A 166 -18.91 11.58 -11.71
C SER A 166 -17.99 12.67 -12.25
N ASP A 167 -16.77 12.28 -12.64
CA ASP A 167 -15.78 13.14 -13.25
C ASP A 167 -14.68 12.27 -13.89
N THR A 168 -13.67 12.89 -14.49
CA THR A 168 -12.46 12.18 -14.92
C THR A 168 -11.74 11.57 -13.71
N ARG A 169 -11.04 10.47 -13.93
CA ARG A 169 -10.29 9.80 -12.83
C ARG A 169 -9.26 10.72 -12.17
N ALA A 170 -8.58 11.56 -12.97
CA ALA A 170 -7.63 12.53 -12.44
C ALA A 170 -8.32 13.53 -11.49
N ALA A 171 -9.46 14.08 -11.89
CA ALA A 171 -10.24 15.01 -11.07
C ALA A 171 -10.77 14.33 -9.79
N LEU A 172 -11.26 13.08 -9.91
CA LEU A 172 -11.73 12.30 -8.75
C LEU A 172 -10.60 11.98 -7.77
N ARG A 173 -9.42 11.57 -8.26
CA ARG A 173 -8.26 11.31 -7.39
C ARG A 173 -7.80 12.57 -6.65
N ALA A 174 -7.77 13.71 -7.33
CA ALA A 174 -7.45 15.00 -6.71
C ALA A 174 -8.53 15.40 -5.67
N PHE A 175 -9.82 15.25 -6.00
CA PHE A 175 -10.92 15.56 -5.09
C PHE A 175 -10.85 14.71 -3.81
N PHE A 176 -10.63 13.40 -3.94
CA PHE A 176 -10.52 12.48 -2.81
C PHE A 176 -9.13 12.46 -2.16
N GLN A 177 -8.20 13.26 -2.66
CA GLN A 177 -6.82 13.36 -2.13
C GLN A 177 -6.05 12.02 -2.14
N VAL A 178 -6.27 11.21 -3.18
CA VAL A 178 -5.57 9.95 -3.41
C VAL A 178 -4.66 10.01 -4.65
N ASP A 179 -4.43 11.21 -5.17
CA ASP A 179 -3.46 11.49 -6.24
C ASP A 179 -2.03 11.61 -5.69
N ALA A 180 -1.05 11.59 -6.58
CA ALA A 180 0.37 11.62 -6.22
C ALA A 180 0.76 12.85 -5.37
N ALA A 181 0.21 14.02 -5.67
CA ALA A 181 0.51 15.25 -4.95
C ALA A 181 -0.02 15.21 -3.51
N SER A 182 -1.24 14.72 -3.31
CA SER A 182 -1.86 14.55 -1.99
C SER A 182 -1.14 13.51 -1.14
N ILE A 183 -0.72 12.39 -1.74
CA ILE A 183 0.06 11.35 -1.07
C ILE A 183 1.41 11.93 -0.61
N ALA A 184 2.13 12.64 -1.48
CA ALA A 184 3.38 13.30 -1.12
C ALA A 184 3.20 14.36 -0.02
N ALA A 185 2.13 15.17 -0.08
CA ALA A 185 1.81 16.16 0.96
C ALA A 185 1.51 15.48 2.31
N ALA A 186 0.78 14.35 2.33
CA ALA A 186 0.53 13.58 3.54
C ALA A 186 1.83 13.04 4.15
N ALA A 187 2.77 12.57 3.32
CA ALA A 187 4.09 12.12 3.74
C ALA A 187 4.91 13.28 4.36
N HIS A 188 4.97 14.44 3.70
CA HIS A 188 5.64 15.62 4.24
C HIS A 188 5.06 16.08 5.58
N ASN A 189 3.74 16.01 5.75
CA ASN A 189 3.08 16.37 7.00
C ASN A 189 3.36 15.37 8.13
N ALA A 190 3.54 14.10 7.81
CA ALA A 190 3.87 13.07 8.79
C ALA A 190 5.35 13.06 9.21
N LEU A 191 6.22 13.73 8.44
CA LEU A 191 7.66 13.90 8.73
C LEU A 191 7.96 15.16 9.59
N LYS A 192 6.96 16.00 9.88
CA LYS A 192 7.09 17.17 10.77
C LYS A 192 7.03 16.76 12.22
#